data_faa78d2c8aea803455a9f61f72cdb118
#
_entry.id   faa78d2c8aea803455a9f61f72cdb118
#
_cell.length_a   1.000
_cell.length_b   1.000
_cell.length_c   1.000
_cell.angle_alpha   90.00
_cell.angle_beta   90.00
_cell.angle_gamma   90.00
#
_symmetry.space_group_name_H-M   'P 1'
#
loop_
_entity.id
_entity.type
_entity.pdbx_description
1 polymer ?
#
loop_
_entity_poly.entity_id
_entity_poly.type
_entity_poly.pdbx_seq_one_letter_code
_entity_poly.pdbx_strand_id
1 'polypeptide(L)'
;MGLNHTLWLLKFLKNPQDNFKTIHLAGTNGKGSTAAIINSILIANGYKVGLYTSPHLISFNERIRVNGVTITDEEIISFMKHVEPAINKIKSTFFEVTTAMAFYHFNNNDVDIAIIETGLGGRLDST
;
A
#
# COMPACT_ATOMS: atom_id res chain seq x y z
N MET A 1 4.59 13.97 -11.94
CA MET A 1 3.52 13.17 -11.94
C MET A 1 3.77 11.82 -11.30
N GLY A 2 2.77 11.08 -11.15
CA GLY A 2 2.66 9.87 -10.38
C GLY A 2 3.89 9.02 -10.16
N LEU A 3 4.37 8.33 -11.18
CA LEU A 3 5.43 7.35 -10.98
C LEU A 3 6.71 7.96 -10.42
N ASN A 4 7.10 9.10 -10.95
CA ASN A 4 8.33 9.74 -10.51
C ASN A 4 8.25 10.17 -9.05
N HIS A 5 7.12 10.73 -8.64
CA HIS A 5 6.95 11.18 -7.25
C HIS A 5 6.90 9.99 -6.30
N THR A 6 6.22 8.93 -6.70
CA THR A 6 6.15 7.73 -5.87
C THR A 6 7.53 7.11 -5.70
N LEU A 7 8.29 6.97 -6.78
CA LEU A 7 9.63 6.42 -6.70
C LEU A 7 10.53 7.29 -5.83
N TRP A 8 10.38 8.61 -5.92
CA TRP A 8 11.17 9.53 -5.09
C TRP A 8 10.84 9.36 -3.61
N LEU A 9 9.53 9.26 -3.28
CA LEU A 9 9.10 9.02 -1.91
C LEU A 9 9.62 7.69 -1.39
N LEU A 10 9.54 6.64 -2.21
CA LEU A 10 10.01 5.33 -1.81
C LEU A 10 11.51 5.35 -1.55
N LYS A 11 12.25 6.05 -2.37
CA LYS A 11 13.69 6.19 -2.16
C LYS A 11 13.99 6.93 -0.87
N PHE A 12 13.23 7.99 -0.58
CA PHE A 12 13.34 8.72 0.69
C PHE A 12 13.14 7.76 1.88
N LEU A 13 12.24 6.81 1.73
CA LEU A 13 11.93 5.83 2.76
C LEU A 13 12.84 4.59 2.70
N LYS A 14 13.89 4.63 1.88
CA LYS A 14 14.88 3.57 1.71
C LYS A 14 14.30 2.33 1.03
N ASN A 15 13.42 2.56 0.06
CA ASN A 15 12.86 1.52 -0.81
C ASN A 15 12.27 0.35 -0.04
N PRO A 16 11.26 0.60 0.80
CA PRO A 16 10.66 -0.47 1.60
C PRO A 16 10.07 -1.60 0.74
N GLN A 17 9.66 -1.29 -0.48
CA GLN A 17 9.05 -2.27 -1.38
C GLN A 17 10.03 -3.37 -1.82
N ASP A 18 11.32 -3.15 -1.65
CA ASP A 18 12.32 -4.15 -2.04
C ASP A 18 12.38 -5.32 -1.07
N ASN A 19 11.75 -5.20 0.09
CA ASN A 19 11.88 -6.18 1.15
C ASN A 19 10.75 -7.21 1.20
N PHE A 20 9.84 -7.18 0.24
CA PHE A 20 8.75 -8.15 0.18
C PHE A 20 8.31 -8.34 -1.27
N LYS A 21 7.61 -9.44 -1.53
CA LYS A 21 7.08 -9.71 -2.87
C LYS A 21 5.75 -9.00 -3.04
N THR A 22 5.40 -8.68 -4.28
CA THR A 22 4.18 -7.95 -4.57
C THR A 22 3.35 -8.68 -5.62
N ILE A 23 2.05 -8.78 -5.37
CA ILE A 23 1.09 -9.29 -6.34
C ILE A 23 0.16 -8.13 -6.69
N HIS A 24 0.11 -7.79 -7.98
CA HIS A 24 -0.73 -6.71 -8.47
C HIS A 24 -2.01 -7.27 -9.06
N LEU A 25 -3.14 -6.74 -8.62
CA LEU A 25 -4.44 -7.09 -9.18
C LEU A 25 -5.02 -5.87 -9.87
N ALA A 26 -5.36 -6.05 -11.13
CA ALA A 26 -5.85 -4.98 -11.97
C ALA A 26 -7.19 -5.37 -12.58
N GLY A 27 -7.92 -4.39 -13.06
CA GLY A 27 -9.21 -4.62 -13.66
C GLY A 27 -10.30 -3.90 -12.91
N THR A 28 -11.54 -4.12 -13.34
CA THR A 28 -12.65 -3.38 -12.78
C THR A 28 -13.63 -4.24 -11.98
N ASN A 29 -13.85 -5.48 -12.42
CA ASN A 29 -14.85 -6.33 -11.79
C ASN A 29 -14.21 -7.53 -11.12
N GLY A 30 -14.67 -7.85 -9.91
CA GLY A 30 -14.22 -9.03 -9.21
C GLY A 30 -12.84 -8.93 -8.58
N LYS A 31 -12.18 -7.82 -8.77
CA LYS A 31 -10.82 -7.65 -8.27
C LYS A 31 -10.79 -7.66 -6.73
N GLY A 32 -11.78 -7.03 -6.08
CA GLY A 32 -11.87 -7.04 -4.63
C GLY A 32 -12.07 -8.43 -4.06
N SER A 33 -12.93 -9.22 -4.69
CA SER A 33 -13.16 -10.60 -4.25
C SER A 33 -11.90 -11.45 -4.45
N THR A 34 -11.23 -11.27 -5.57
CA THR A 34 -9.99 -12.00 -5.84
C THR A 34 -8.92 -11.67 -4.82
N ALA A 35 -8.77 -10.37 -4.49
CA ALA A 35 -7.80 -9.95 -3.50
C ALA A 35 -8.09 -10.59 -2.13
N ALA A 36 -9.36 -10.59 -1.73
CA ALA A 36 -9.75 -11.16 -0.45
C ALA A 36 -9.47 -12.65 -0.38
N ILE A 37 -9.73 -13.38 -1.45
CA ILE A 37 -9.49 -14.82 -1.51
C ILE A 37 -7.99 -15.12 -1.43
N ILE A 38 -7.18 -14.42 -2.22
CA ILE A 38 -5.74 -14.63 -2.22
C ILE A 38 -5.17 -14.30 -0.83
N ASN A 39 -5.63 -13.20 -0.25
CA ASN A 39 -5.20 -12.78 1.08
C ASN A 39 -5.47 -13.89 2.11
N SER A 40 -6.68 -14.44 2.09
CA SER A 40 -7.06 -15.50 3.03
C SER A 40 -6.24 -16.75 2.83
N ILE A 41 -6.00 -17.15 1.58
CA ILE A 41 -5.21 -18.34 1.27
C ILE A 41 -3.78 -18.18 1.76
N LEU A 42 -3.17 -17.04 1.50
CA LEU A 42 -1.78 -16.82 1.89
C LEU A 42 -1.63 -16.77 3.41
N ILE A 43 -2.57 -16.11 4.10
CA ILE A 43 -2.54 -16.06 5.56
C ILE A 43 -2.68 -17.47 6.13
N ALA A 44 -3.59 -18.26 5.57
CA ALA A 44 -3.82 -19.63 6.03
C ALA A 44 -2.57 -20.50 5.84
N ASN A 45 -1.71 -20.15 4.89
CA ASN A 45 -0.49 -20.89 4.63
C ASN A 45 0.72 -20.35 5.38
N GLY A 46 0.51 -19.46 6.34
CA GLY A 46 1.57 -19.02 7.23
C GLY A 46 2.34 -17.78 6.79
N TYR A 47 1.93 -17.15 5.69
CA TYR A 47 2.57 -15.93 5.24
C TYR A 47 2.03 -14.72 5.98
N LYS A 48 2.87 -13.72 6.16
CA LYS A 48 2.43 -12.43 6.66
C LYS A 48 2.11 -11.57 5.44
N VAL A 49 0.85 -11.18 5.31
CA VAL A 49 0.33 -10.62 4.07
C VAL A 49 -0.11 -9.17 4.25
N GLY A 50 0.43 -8.29 3.40
CA GLY A 50 -0.05 -6.93 3.30
C GLY A 50 -1.14 -6.86 2.24
N LEU A 51 -2.13 -6.02 2.47
CA LEU A 51 -3.21 -5.82 1.50
C LEU A 51 -3.47 -4.33 1.35
N TYR A 52 -3.31 -3.84 0.13
CA TYR A 52 -3.59 -2.46 -0.20
C TYR A 52 -4.73 -2.43 -1.21
N THR A 53 -5.84 -1.84 -0.82
CA THR A 53 -7.04 -1.80 -1.67
C THR A 53 -7.53 -0.37 -1.85
N SER A 54 -8.32 -0.16 -2.88
CA SER A 54 -8.98 1.13 -3.09
C SER A 54 -10.25 0.92 -3.90
N PRO A 55 -11.26 1.76 -3.70
CA PRO A 55 -11.34 2.78 -2.66
C PRO A 55 -11.77 2.18 -1.32
N HIS A 56 -11.70 2.98 -0.25
CA HIS A 56 -12.21 2.55 1.04
C HIS A 56 -13.74 2.72 1.08
N LEU A 57 -14.39 1.93 1.93
CA LEU A 57 -15.85 1.99 2.07
C LEU A 57 -16.27 2.93 3.20
N ILE A 58 -15.62 2.81 4.35
CA ILE A 58 -16.00 3.57 5.53
C ILE A 58 -14.87 4.45 6.02
N SER A 59 -13.67 3.88 6.18
CA SER A 59 -12.54 4.66 6.66
C SER A 59 -11.30 4.40 5.82
N PHE A 60 -10.41 5.38 5.78
CA PHE A 60 -9.16 5.29 5.07
C PHE A 60 -8.33 4.10 5.52
N ASN A 61 -8.40 3.79 6.83
CA ASN A 61 -7.60 2.69 7.39
C ASN A 61 -7.85 1.35 6.69
N GLU A 62 -9.04 1.18 6.11
CA GLU A 62 -9.38 -0.06 5.40
C GLU A 62 -8.51 -0.32 4.20
N ARG A 63 -7.85 0.71 3.67
CA ARG A 63 -7.03 0.56 2.47
C ARG A 63 -5.74 -0.20 2.73
N ILE A 64 -5.26 -0.22 3.97
CA ILE A 64 -3.95 -0.79 4.29
C ILE A 64 -4.11 -1.76 5.46
N ARG A 65 -3.84 -3.04 5.20
CA ARG A 65 -3.99 -4.09 6.20
C ARG A 65 -2.78 -5.01 6.20
N VAL A 66 -2.48 -5.54 7.38
CA VAL A 66 -1.48 -6.59 7.52
C VAL A 66 -2.14 -7.75 8.25
N ASN A 67 -2.23 -8.91 7.61
CA ASN A 67 -2.92 -10.08 8.12
C ASN A 67 -4.33 -9.74 8.62
N GLY A 68 -5.03 -8.91 7.83
CA GLY A 68 -6.40 -8.54 8.12
C GLY A 68 -6.57 -7.39 9.10
N VAL A 69 -5.49 -6.91 9.70
CA VAL A 69 -5.55 -5.82 10.68
C VAL A 69 -5.26 -4.49 9.99
N THR A 70 -6.18 -3.54 10.11
CA THR A 70 -6.02 -2.24 9.46
C THR A 70 -4.92 -1.41 10.13
N ILE A 71 -4.28 -0.57 9.33
CA ILE A 71 -3.31 0.39 9.86
C ILE A 71 -4.02 1.29 10.87
N THR A 72 -3.34 1.64 11.95
CA THR A 72 -3.94 2.49 12.99
C THR A 72 -3.78 3.97 12.65
N ASP A 73 -4.61 4.79 13.29
CA ASP A 73 -4.51 6.24 13.13
C ASP A 73 -3.14 6.73 13.57
N GLU A 74 -2.61 6.18 14.66
CA GLU A 74 -1.29 6.58 15.15
C GLU A 74 -0.19 6.27 14.13
N GLU A 75 -0.32 5.12 13.48
CA GLU A 75 0.65 4.74 12.45
C GLU A 75 0.57 5.66 11.24
N ILE A 76 -0.63 6.06 10.86
CA ILE A 76 -0.82 7.01 9.77
C ILE A 76 -0.19 8.35 10.11
N ILE A 77 -0.46 8.84 11.31
CA ILE A 77 0.06 10.14 11.76
C ILE A 77 1.58 10.10 11.83
N SER A 78 2.13 9.02 12.36
CA SER A 78 3.58 8.86 12.44
C SER A 78 4.23 8.89 11.06
N PHE A 79 3.62 8.18 10.11
CA PHE A 79 4.12 8.18 8.74
C PHE A 79 4.06 9.59 8.13
N MET A 80 2.95 10.28 8.30
CA MET A 80 2.78 11.61 7.72
C MET A 80 3.81 12.59 8.27
N LYS A 81 4.11 12.51 9.56
CA LYS A 81 5.15 13.34 10.16
C LYS A 81 6.52 13.01 9.59
N HIS A 82 6.77 11.74 9.37
CA HIS A 82 8.06 11.26 8.86
C HIS A 82 8.32 11.76 7.44
N VAL A 83 7.29 11.80 6.58
CA VAL A 83 7.46 12.17 5.17
C VAL A 83 7.15 13.63 4.88
N GLU A 84 6.72 14.38 5.87
CA GLU A 84 6.33 15.78 5.67
C GLU A 84 7.38 16.59 4.90
N PRO A 85 8.66 16.55 5.25
CA PRO A 85 9.66 17.29 4.51
C PRO A 85 9.73 16.90 3.03
N ALA A 86 9.57 15.60 2.75
CA ALA A 86 9.63 15.11 1.38
C ALA A 86 8.41 15.55 0.58
N ILE A 87 7.22 15.44 1.19
CA ILE A 87 5.98 15.84 0.54
C ILE A 87 6.00 17.32 0.18
N ASN A 88 6.44 18.14 1.11
CA ASN A 88 6.49 19.58 0.87
C ASN A 88 7.44 19.94 -0.26
N LYS A 89 8.46 19.12 -0.46
CA LYS A 89 9.44 19.38 -1.49
C LYS A 89 8.94 19.03 -2.89
N ILE A 90 8.17 17.95 -3.03
CA ILE A 90 7.77 17.47 -4.35
C ILE A 90 6.29 17.59 -4.65
N LYS A 91 5.50 18.06 -3.70
CA LYS A 91 4.05 18.26 -3.89
C LYS A 91 3.35 17.00 -4.37
N SER A 92 3.52 15.94 -3.62
CA SER A 92 2.94 14.64 -3.97
C SER A 92 1.42 14.64 -3.89
N THR A 93 0.79 13.80 -4.73
CA THR A 93 -0.65 13.62 -4.70
C THR A 93 -1.04 12.69 -3.55
N PHE A 94 -2.34 12.67 -3.24
CA PHE A 94 -2.89 11.76 -2.24
C PHE A 94 -2.55 10.32 -2.57
N PHE A 95 -2.72 9.92 -3.83
CA PHE A 95 -2.47 8.54 -4.23
C PHE A 95 -1.00 8.15 -4.07
N GLU A 96 -0.10 9.06 -4.44
CA GLU A 96 1.34 8.80 -4.31
C GLU A 96 1.73 8.63 -2.86
N VAL A 97 1.23 9.48 -1.97
CA VAL A 97 1.54 9.40 -0.55
C VAL A 97 0.95 8.14 0.06
N THR A 98 -0.28 7.80 -0.31
CA THR A 98 -0.95 6.61 0.21
C THR A 98 -0.22 5.33 -0.20
N THR A 99 0.22 5.26 -1.45
CA THR A 99 0.97 4.11 -1.95
C THR A 99 2.27 3.95 -1.18
N ALA A 100 3.00 5.04 -0.98
CA ALA A 100 4.24 4.99 -0.20
C ALA A 100 3.98 4.56 1.24
N MET A 101 2.88 5.05 1.82
CA MET A 101 2.49 4.68 3.18
C MET A 101 2.25 3.17 3.30
N ALA A 102 1.55 2.59 2.32
CA ALA A 102 1.27 1.17 2.33
C ALA A 102 2.56 0.36 2.33
N PHE A 103 3.47 0.69 1.42
CA PHE A 103 4.73 -0.04 1.33
C PHE A 103 5.60 0.12 2.58
N TYR A 104 5.62 1.33 3.13
CA TYR A 104 6.37 1.59 4.36
C TYR A 104 5.79 0.76 5.52
N HIS A 105 4.47 0.74 5.63
CA HIS A 105 3.79 -0.01 6.69
C HIS A 105 4.05 -1.51 6.54
N PHE A 106 3.98 -2.02 5.32
CA PHE A 106 4.23 -3.44 5.07
C PHE A 106 5.65 -3.82 5.47
N ASN A 107 6.62 -2.98 5.12
CA ASN A 107 8.01 -3.27 5.47
C ASN A 107 8.22 -3.24 7.00
N ASN A 108 7.60 -2.28 7.67
CA ASN A 108 7.72 -2.17 9.12
C ASN A 108 7.12 -3.36 9.85
N ASN A 109 6.21 -4.07 9.21
CA ASN A 109 5.56 -5.24 9.79
C ASN A 109 6.11 -6.55 9.26
N ASP A 110 7.23 -6.50 8.54
CA ASP A 110 7.90 -7.71 8.02
C ASP A 110 6.99 -8.57 7.16
N VAL A 111 6.21 -7.93 6.30
CA VAL A 111 5.31 -8.61 5.39
C VAL A 111 6.11 -9.47 4.41
N ASP A 112 5.64 -10.68 4.15
CA ASP A 112 6.26 -11.56 3.15
C ASP A 112 5.79 -11.24 1.75
N ILE A 113 4.50 -11.00 1.59
CA ILE A 113 3.87 -10.75 0.30
C ILE A 113 2.83 -9.65 0.46
N ALA A 114 2.83 -8.70 -0.45
CA ALA A 114 1.82 -7.65 -0.46
C ALA A 114 0.92 -7.82 -1.67
N ILE A 115 -0.38 -7.72 -1.46
CA ILE A 115 -1.38 -7.74 -2.53
C ILE A 115 -1.80 -6.30 -2.75
N ILE A 116 -1.61 -5.82 -3.97
CA ILE A 116 -1.93 -4.44 -4.34
C ILE A 116 -3.09 -4.46 -5.32
N GLU A 117 -4.24 -4.01 -4.86
CA GLU A 117 -5.43 -3.94 -5.69
C GLU A 117 -5.69 -2.48 -6.02
N THR A 118 -5.67 -2.14 -7.29
CA THR A 118 -5.80 -0.75 -7.70
C THR A 118 -7.18 -0.46 -8.26
N GLY A 119 -7.45 0.82 -8.39
CA GLY A 119 -8.71 1.28 -8.92
C GLY A 119 -8.83 1.13 -10.42
N LEU A 120 -9.54 2.05 -11.00
CA LEU A 120 -9.89 2.03 -12.41
C LEU A 120 -8.70 1.84 -13.31
N GLY A 121 -8.91 1.02 -14.35
CA GLY A 121 -7.91 0.81 -15.37
C GLY A 121 -6.78 -0.07 -14.98
N GLY A 122 -6.70 -0.45 -13.71
CA GLY A 122 -5.65 -1.33 -13.26
C GLY A 122 -4.25 -0.79 -13.49
N ARG A 123 -4.13 0.52 -13.58
CA ARG A 123 -2.85 1.15 -13.81
C ARG A 123 -2.16 1.41 -12.48
N LEU A 124 -0.86 1.11 -12.47
CA LEU A 124 -0.05 1.32 -11.28
C LEU A 124 1.08 2.27 -11.58
N ASP A 125 0.73 3.40 -12.15
CA ASP A 125 1.75 4.38 -12.54
C ASP A 125 2.54 4.87 -11.34
N SER A 126 1.95 4.81 -10.16
CA SER A 126 2.62 5.25 -8.96
C SER A 126 3.30 4.12 -8.20
N THR A 127 3.18 2.93 -8.71
CA THR A 127 3.85 1.78 -8.10
C THR A 127 4.65 1.00 -9.11
#